data_2dd4d9be22143de0fee3a00598c56a83
#
_entry.id   2dd4d9be22143de0fee3a00598c56a83
#
_cell.length_a   1.000
_cell.length_b   1.000
_cell.length_c   1.000
_cell.angle_alpha   90.00
_cell.angle_beta   90.00
_cell.angle_gamma   90.00
#
_symmetry.space_group_name_H-M   'P 1'
#
loop_
_entity.id
_entity.type
_entity.pdbx_description
1 polymer ?
#
loop_
_entity_poly.entity_id
_entity_poly.type
_entity_poly.pdbx_seq_one_letter_code
_entity_poly.pdbx_strand_id
1 'polypeptide(L)'
;MIRIGIICPSEIAYRRFMPALLQVKDFKYIGVGVSRKEERLGEENYVKERAIAEDYNKAQKFLEVYGGIIFNSYNEMVTSELIDAVYLPLPPALHYRWAKEALQAGKHVLVEKPATIMLKDTIDLVHIASDRGL
;
A
#
# COMPACT_ATOMS: atom_id res chain seq x y z
N MET A 1 -10.34 -5.81 15.60
CA MET A 1 -8.94 -5.89 15.10
C MET A 1 -8.92 -5.50 13.64
N ILE A 2 -8.16 -4.47 13.28
CA ILE A 2 -8.08 -3.93 11.91
C ILE A 2 -7.06 -4.72 11.11
N ARG A 3 -7.48 -5.28 9.98
CA ARG A 3 -6.63 -6.06 9.08
C ARG A 3 -5.95 -5.12 8.09
N ILE A 4 -4.61 -5.01 8.17
CA ILE A 4 -3.85 -4.04 7.39
C ILE A 4 -2.93 -4.72 6.37
N GLY A 5 -2.94 -4.21 5.14
CA GLY A 5 -2.01 -4.54 4.07
C GLY A 5 -1.03 -3.41 3.79
N ILE A 6 0.14 -3.75 3.26
CA ILE A 6 1.17 -2.78 2.86
C ILE A 6 1.26 -2.75 1.35
N ILE A 7 0.94 -1.63 0.74
CA ILE A 7 1.15 -1.42 -0.71
C ILE A 7 2.60 -1.07 -0.95
N CYS A 8 3.35 -1.93 -1.58
CA CYS A 8 4.78 -1.84 -1.85
C CYS A 8 5.69 -2.34 -0.71
N PRO A 9 6.58 -3.29 -1.01
CA PRO A 9 7.55 -3.82 -0.05
C PRO A 9 8.74 -2.86 0.13
N SER A 10 8.46 -1.66 0.63
CA SER A 10 9.46 -0.62 0.82
C SER A 10 10.36 -0.88 2.02
N GLU A 11 11.54 -0.28 2.01
CA GLU A 11 12.51 -0.36 3.10
C GLU A 11 11.95 0.25 4.40
N ILE A 12 11.21 1.37 4.31
CA ILE A 12 10.61 2.00 5.49
C ILE A 12 9.53 1.11 6.09
N ALA A 13 8.74 0.43 5.26
CA ALA A 13 7.74 -0.53 5.74
C ALA A 13 8.40 -1.70 6.47
N TYR A 14 9.44 -2.27 5.89
CA TYR A 14 10.13 -3.41 6.46
C TYR A 14 10.84 -3.09 7.78
N ARG A 15 11.60 -1.98 7.82
CA ARG A 15 12.51 -1.67 8.94
C ARG A 15 11.87 -0.84 10.04
N ARG A 16 10.80 -0.09 9.76
CA ARG A 16 10.20 0.84 10.72
C ARG A 16 8.73 0.54 11.00
N PHE A 17 7.93 0.44 9.95
CA PHE A 17 6.49 0.26 10.12
C PHE A 17 6.15 -1.10 10.73
N MET A 18 6.66 -2.19 10.17
CA MET A 18 6.36 -3.54 10.66
C MET A 18 6.75 -3.78 12.12
N PRO A 19 7.96 -3.44 12.57
CA PRO A 19 8.31 -3.57 13.99
C PRO A 19 7.39 -2.78 14.94
N ALA A 20 6.93 -1.59 14.51
CA ALA A 20 5.99 -0.78 15.28
C ALA A 20 4.58 -1.40 15.27
N LEU A 21 4.11 -1.84 14.10
CA LEU A 21 2.78 -2.45 13.94
C LEU A 21 2.60 -3.69 14.82
N LEU A 22 3.63 -4.53 14.93
CA LEU A 22 3.58 -5.75 15.75
C LEU A 22 3.41 -5.48 17.25
N GLN A 23 3.64 -4.25 17.71
CA GLN A 23 3.44 -3.85 19.10
C GLN A 23 2.03 -3.32 19.37
N VAL A 24 1.21 -3.13 18.33
CA VAL A 24 -0.15 -2.59 18.44
C VAL A 24 -1.16 -3.71 18.32
N LYS A 25 -1.86 -3.99 19.42
CA LYS A 25 -2.75 -5.17 19.54
C LYS A 25 -4.01 -5.08 18.66
N ASP A 26 -4.42 -3.86 18.28
CA ASP A 26 -5.66 -3.64 17.51
C ASP A 26 -5.49 -3.85 16.00
N PHE A 27 -4.27 -4.12 15.55
CA PHE A 27 -3.97 -4.36 14.15
C PHE A 27 -3.47 -5.78 13.90
N LYS A 28 -3.82 -6.30 12.73
CA LYS A 28 -3.30 -7.56 12.20
C LYS A 28 -2.72 -7.33 10.81
N TYR A 29 -1.41 -7.58 10.66
CA TYR A 29 -0.78 -7.61 9.35
C TYR A 29 -1.32 -8.77 8.52
N ILE A 30 -1.72 -8.50 7.27
CA ILE A 30 -2.25 -9.51 6.35
C ILE A 30 -1.26 -9.83 5.25
N GLY A 31 -0.61 -8.83 4.68
CA GLY A 31 0.30 -9.07 3.58
C GLY A 31 0.84 -7.80 2.93
N VAL A 32 1.66 -8.01 1.91
CA VAL A 32 2.32 -6.97 1.15
C VAL A 32 1.98 -7.11 -0.35
N GLY A 33 1.77 -5.98 -1.03
CA GLY A 33 1.46 -5.92 -2.45
C GLY A 33 2.69 -5.68 -3.32
N VAL A 34 2.76 -6.36 -4.44
CA VAL A 34 3.73 -6.11 -5.52
C VAL A 34 2.97 -5.59 -6.73
N SER A 35 3.46 -4.51 -7.35
CA SER A 35 2.78 -3.88 -8.48
C SER A 35 2.79 -4.74 -9.74
N ARG A 36 1.77 -4.56 -10.59
CA ARG A 36 1.83 -4.92 -12.02
C ARG A 36 2.48 -3.80 -12.83
N LYS A 37 2.80 -4.07 -14.10
CA LYS A 37 3.42 -3.09 -15.01
C LYS A 37 2.58 -1.82 -15.18
N GLU A 38 1.29 -1.97 -15.36
CA GLU A 38 0.33 -0.87 -15.53
C GLU A 38 0.11 -0.02 -14.27
N GLU A 39 0.53 -0.52 -13.13
CA GLU A 39 0.46 0.18 -11.85
C GLU A 39 1.69 1.04 -11.56
N ARG A 40 2.72 0.94 -12.40
CA ARG A 40 3.96 1.73 -12.31
C ARG A 40 3.94 2.91 -13.27
N LEU A 41 4.54 4.04 -12.83
CA LEU A 41 4.63 5.26 -13.63
C LEU A 41 5.82 5.25 -14.58
N GLY A 42 5.59 5.80 -15.81
CA GLY A 42 6.56 6.46 -16.69
C GLY A 42 7.82 5.72 -17.13
N GLU A 43 8.04 4.49 -16.73
CA GLU A 43 9.25 3.73 -17.02
C GLU A 43 9.08 2.85 -18.26
N GLU A 44 10.19 2.52 -18.93
CA GLU A 44 10.18 1.54 -20.00
C GLU A 44 9.89 0.12 -19.48
N ASN A 45 9.31 -0.73 -20.31
CA ASN A 45 8.84 -2.07 -19.90
C ASN A 45 9.92 -2.92 -19.22
N TYR A 46 11.14 -2.93 -19.73
CA TYR A 46 12.22 -3.72 -19.13
C TYR A 46 12.65 -3.21 -17.75
N VAL A 47 12.57 -1.88 -17.53
CA VAL A 47 12.84 -1.26 -16.22
C VAL A 47 11.74 -1.66 -15.22
N LYS A 48 10.48 -1.62 -15.67
CA LYS A 48 9.35 -2.08 -14.85
C LYS A 48 9.45 -3.54 -14.46
N GLU A 49 9.80 -4.42 -15.40
CA GLU A 49 9.97 -5.84 -15.14
C GLU A 49 11.05 -6.12 -14.10
N ARG A 50 12.20 -5.44 -14.22
CA ARG A 50 13.27 -5.56 -13.25
C ARG A 50 12.85 -5.06 -11.86
N ALA A 51 12.21 -3.91 -11.79
CA ALA A 51 11.73 -3.34 -10.53
C ALA A 51 10.68 -4.23 -9.86
N ILE A 52 9.76 -4.82 -10.63
CA ILE A 52 8.76 -5.78 -10.13
C ILE A 52 9.45 -7.03 -9.55
N ALA A 53 10.45 -7.57 -10.25
CA ALA A 53 11.22 -8.72 -9.76
C ALA A 53 11.97 -8.40 -8.46
N GLU A 54 12.57 -7.21 -8.36
CA GLU A 54 13.22 -6.73 -7.14
C GLU A 54 12.22 -6.56 -5.98
N ASP A 55 11.05 -6.00 -6.26
CA ASP A 55 9.97 -5.85 -5.26
C ASP A 55 9.42 -7.20 -4.83
N TYR A 56 9.30 -8.16 -5.74
CA TYR A 56 8.89 -9.52 -5.38
C TYR A 56 9.88 -10.19 -4.43
N ASN A 57 11.19 -10.04 -4.68
CA ASN A 57 12.24 -10.53 -3.78
C ASN A 57 12.17 -9.87 -2.39
N LYS A 58 11.86 -8.57 -2.33
CA LYS A 58 11.63 -7.87 -1.05
C LYS A 58 10.35 -8.39 -0.36
N ALA A 59 9.28 -8.63 -1.11
CA ALA A 59 8.04 -9.19 -0.57
C ALA A 59 8.25 -10.59 0.01
N GLN A 60 9.11 -11.41 -0.58
CA GLN A 60 9.50 -12.71 -0.02
C GLN A 60 10.15 -12.55 1.37
N LYS A 61 10.97 -11.52 1.58
CA LYS A 61 11.55 -11.24 2.91
C LYS A 61 10.47 -10.84 3.94
N PHE A 62 9.44 -10.10 3.52
CA PHE A 62 8.29 -9.85 4.39
C PHE A 62 7.62 -11.15 4.80
N LEU A 63 7.39 -12.05 3.84
CA LEU A 63 6.78 -13.34 4.10
C LEU A 63 7.59 -14.20 5.08
N GLU A 64 8.92 -14.24 4.89
CA GLU A 64 9.83 -15.01 5.74
C GLU A 64 9.89 -14.48 7.18
N VAL A 65 9.90 -13.16 7.37
CA VAL A 65 10.08 -12.54 8.69
C VAL A 65 8.77 -12.28 9.40
N TYR A 66 7.75 -11.81 8.67
CA TYR A 66 6.49 -11.33 9.23
C TYR A 66 5.29 -12.21 8.90
N GLY A 67 5.46 -13.20 8.03
CA GLY A 67 4.35 -14.02 7.55
C GLY A 67 3.45 -13.24 6.58
N GLY A 68 2.16 -13.57 6.60
CA GLY A 68 1.16 -12.97 5.71
C GLY A 68 1.17 -13.57 4.31
N ILE A 69 0.64 -12.81 3.35
CA ILE A 69 0.56 -13.22 1.94
C ILE A 69 1.14 -12.13 1.02
N ILE A 70 1.51 -12.51 -0.19
CA ILE A 70 1.90 -11.58 -1.24
C ILE A 70 0.72 -11.38 -2.19
N PHE A 71 0.27 -10.14 -2.33
CA PHE A 71 -0.70 -9.75 -3.37
C PHE A 71 0.04 -9.42 -4.66
N ASN A 72 -0.38 -9.99 -5.78
CA ASN A 72 0.30 -9.86 -7.07
C ASN A 72 -0.08 -8.59 -7.86
N SER A 73 -0.87 -7.72 -7.26
CA SER A 73 -1.10 -6.35 -7.72
C SER A 73 -1.60 -5.48 -6.57
N TYR A 74 -1.44 -4.17 -6.72
CA TYR A 74 -2.00 -3.22 -5.76
C TYR A 74 -3.52 -3.23 -5.80
N ASN A 75 -4.10 -3.36 -7.01
CA ASN A 75 -5.54 -3.48 -7.17
C ASN A 75 -6.11 -4.72 -6.45
N GLU A 76 -5.46 -5.87 -6.56
CA GLU A 76 -5.84 -7.09 -5.84
C GLU A 76 -5.91 -6.83 -4.33
N MET A 77 -4.93 -6.13 -3.77
CA MET A 77 -4.91 -5.80 -2.35
C MET A 77 -6.05 -4.86 -1.95
N VAL A 78 -6.24 -3.73 -2.65
CA VAL A 78 -7.24 -2.74 -2.25
C VAL A 78 -8.67 -3.25 -2.42
N THR A 79 -8.91 -4.20 -3.32
CA THR A 79 -10.22 -4.82 -3.50
C THR A 79 -10.46 -6.06 -2.64
N SER A 80 -9.43 -6.56 -1.94
CA SER A 80 -9.53 -7.78 -1.15
C SER A 80 -10.42 -7.63 0.08
N GLU A 81 -11.28 -8.58 0.33
CA GLU A 81 -12.09 -8.67 1.56
C GLU A 81 -11.25 -9.03 2.80
N LEU A 82 -9.99 -9.44 2.62
CA LEU A 82 -9.07 -9.74 3.71
C LEU A 82 -8.51 -8.48 4.37
N ILE A 83 -8.67 -7.31 3.76
CA ILE A 83 -8.05 -6.04 4.15
C ILE A 83 -9.12 -5.03 4.57
N ASP A 84 -8.91 -4.38 5.72
CA ASP A 84 -9.73 -3.26 6.22
C ASP A 84 -9.02 -1.92 6.02
N ALA A 85 -7.69 -1.94 6.05
CA ALA A 85 -6.84 -0.75 5.94
C ALA A 85 -5.61 -1.03 5.08
N VAL A 86 -5.09 0.00 4.44
CA VAL A 86 -3.84 -0.06 3.67
C VAL A 86 -2.85 0.99 4.13
N TYR A 87 -1.58 0.60 4.20
CA TYR A 87 -0.46 1.51 4.36
C TYR A 87 0.23 1.72 3.01
N LEU A 88 0.48 2.97 2.64
CA LEU A 88 1.02 3.38 1.34
C LEU A 88 2.41 4.02 1.48
N PRO A 89 3.49 3.25 1.58
CA PRO A 89 4.86 3.74 1.53
C PRO A 89 5.36 3.82 0.08
N LEU A 90 4.58 4.42 -0.79
CA LEU A 90 4.84 4.57 -2.22
C LEU A 90 5.64 5.84 -2.53
N PRO A 91 6.21 6.00 -3.74
CA PRO A 91 6.63 7.31 -4.23
C PRO A 91 5.45 8.30 -4.21
N PRO A 92 5.66 9.58 -3.87
CA PRO A 92 4.56 10.56 -3.70
C PRO A 92 3.63 10.68 -4.91
N ALA A 93 4.15 10.53 -6.13
CA ALA A 93 3.37 10.57 -7.36
C ALA A 93 2.29 9.47 -7.48
N LEU A 94 2.41 8.40 -6.71
CA LEU A 94 1.45 7.29 -6.67
C LEU A 94 0.46 7.37 -5.50
N HIS A 95 0.67 8.27 -4.54
CA HIS A 95 -0.16 8.36 -3.35
C HIS A 95 -1.61 8.66 -3.67
N TYR A 96 -1.89 9.68 -4.46
CA TYR A 96 -3.26 10.08 -4.77
C TYR A 96 -4.06 8.94 -5.42
N ARG A 97 -3.51 8.33 -6.46
CA ARG A 97 -4.16 7.23 -7.16
C ARG A 97 -4.56 6.11 -6.20
N TRP A 98 -3.60 5.57 -5.47
CA TRP A 98 -3.82 4.38 -4.65
C TRP A 98 -4.59 4.67 -3.37
N ALA A 99 -4.42 5.85 -2.78
CA ALA A 99 -5.26 6.30 -1.67
C ALA A 99 -6.72 6.43 -2.10
N LYS A 100 -6.97 7.04 -3.27
CA LYS A 100 -8.32 7.17 -3.84
C LYS A 100 -8.96 5.82 -4.11
N GLU A 101 -8.25 4.91 -4.80
CA GLU A 101 -8.76 3.57 -5.09
C GLU A 101 -9.06 2.79 -3.82
N ALA A 102 -8.19 2.86 -2.81
CA ALA A 102 -8.41 2.21 -1.52
C ALA A 102 -9.65 2.77 -0.79
N LEU A 103 -9.78 4.09 -0.69
CA LEU A 103 -10.95 4.74 -0.09
C LEU A 103 -12.23 4.38 -0.83
N GLN A 104 -12.21 4.38 -2.17
CA GLN A 104 -13.36 3.99 -2.99
C GLN A 104 -13.74 2.52 -2.81
N ALA A 105 -12.78 1.66 -2.51
CA ALA A 105 -13.01 0.27 -2.15
C ALA A 105 -13.39 0.05 -0.67
N GLY A 106 -13.61 1.14 0.09
CA GLY A 106 -14.03 1.06 1.49
C GLY A 106 -12.91 0.74 2.47
N LYS A 107 -11.65 1.01 2.11
CA LYS A 107 -10.50 0.77 2.99
C LYS A 107 -10.06 2.06 3.68
N HIS A 108 -9.70 1.95 4.96
CA HIS A 108 -8.95 3.00 5.65
C HIS A 108 -7.56 3.15 5.04
N VAL A 109 -7.02 4.36 5.03
CA VAL A 109 -5.73 4.65 4.39
C VAL A 109 -4.78 5.34 5.36
N LEU A 110 -3.58 4.79 5.46
CA LEU A 110 -2.43 5.43 6.07
C LEU A 110 -1.41 5.69 4.96
N VAL A 111 -1.20 6.96 4.62
CA VAL A 111 -0.29 7.36 3.54
C VAL A 111 0.95 8.05 4.10
N GLU A 112 2.13 7.73 3.53
CA GLU A 112 3.37 8.44 3.87
C GLU A 112 3.36 9.89 3.38
N LYS A 113 4.17 10.70 4.03
CA LYS A 113 4.37 12.11 3.67
C LYS A 113 5.22 12.23 2.38
N PRO A 114 4.97 13.25 1.57
CA PRO A 114 3.77 14.11 1.55
C PRO A 114 2.55 13.29 1.10
N ALA A 115 1.37 13.61 1.64
CA ALA A 115 0.16 12.85 1.33
C ALA A 115 -0.13 12.82 -0.18
N THR A 116 -0.01 13.97 -0.83
CA THR A 116 -0.10 14.11 -2.29
C THR A 116 0.88 15.17 -2.79
N ILE A 117 1.00 15.32 -4.12
CA ILE A 117 1.81 16.38 -4.74
C ILE A 117 1.02 17.69 -4.86
N MET A 118 -0.31 17.61 -5.04
CA MET A 118 -1.18 18.77 -5.24
C MET A 118 -2.18 18.89 -4.09
N LEU A 119 -2.36 20.11 -3.58
CA LEU A 119 -3.33 20.38 -2.50
C LEU A 119 -4.75 19.91 -2.86
N LYS A 120 -5.19 20.12 -4.10
CA LYS A 120 -6.51 19.68 -4.56
C LYS A 120 -6.71 18.16 -4.40
N ASP A 121 -5.68 17.38 -4.59
CA ASP A 121 -5.73 15.92 -4.46
C ASP A 121 -5.88 15.50 -2.99
N THR A 122 -5.18 16.18 -2.08
CA THR A 122 -5.38 15.96 -0.63
C THR A 122 -6.80 16.31 -0.20
N ILE A 123 -7.36 17.43 -0.69
CA ILE A 123 -8.74 17.85 -0.40
C ILE A 123 -9.73 16.79 -0.90
N ASP A 124 -9.54 16.29 -2.13
CA ASP A 124 -10.39 15.23 -2.70
C ASP A 124 -10.36 13.95 -1.85
N LEU A 125 -9.18 13.50 -1.43
CA LEU A 125 -9.04 12.32 -0.57
C LEU A 125 -9.75 12.50 0.78
N VAL A 126 -9.63 13.67 1.40
CA VAL A 126 -10.30 13.97 2.68
C VAL A 126 -11.82 13.95 2.51
N HIS A 127 -12.35 14.51 1.42
CA HIS A 127 -13.79 14.45 1.11
C HIS A 127 -14.26 13.02 0.92
N ILE A 128 -13.56 12.21 0.10
CA ILE A 128 -13.94 10.81 -0.12
C ILE A 128 -13.93 10.02 1.20
N ALA A 129 -12.89 10.18 2.01
CA ALA A 129 -12.80 9.51 3.31
C ALA A 129 -13.97 9.91 4.23
N SER A 130 -14.25 11.21 4.35
CA SER A 130 -15.36 11.73 5.15
C SER A 130 -16.71 11.20 4.70
N ASP A 131 -17.00 11.24 3.40
CA ASP A 131 -18.27 10.78 2.83
C ASP A 131 -18.51 9.28 3.04
N ARG A 132 -17.44 8.52 3.20
CA ARG A 132 -17.49 7.06 3.40
C ARG A 132 -17.31 6.61 4.85
N GLY A 133 -17.05 7.54 5.76
CA GLY A 133 -16.77 7.23 7.17
C GLY A 133 -15.45 6.50 7.40
N LEU A 134 -14.42 6.86 6.60
CA LEU A 134 -13.09 6.25 6.61
C LEU A 134 -12.04 7.21 7.15
#